data_e69cbe129f1c09c1fbd2a338ecce6bc3
#
_entry.id   e69cbe129f1c09c1fbd2a338ecce6bc3
#
_cell.length_a   1.000
_cell.length_b   1.000
_cell.length_c   1.000
_cell.angle_alpha   90.00
_cell.angle_beta   90.00
_cell.angle_gamma   90.00
#
_symmetry.space_group_name_H-M   'P 1'
#
loop_
_entity.id
_entity.type
_entity.pdbx_description
1 polymer ?
#
loop_
_entity_poly.entity_id
_entity_poly.type
_entity_poly.pdbx_seq_one_letter_code
_entity_poly.pdbx_strand_id
1 'polypeptide(L)'
;MKISELNKVAKDFNVNGVSGLKKQDLIFKILQAQAEKEGLMFGEGVLEILPEGFGFLRSPNYNYLPCPDDIYVSPSQIRKFDLKTGDTVSGQIRPPKEGEKYFALLKVEAVNFENPEEVKDKVFFDNLTPVYPKAAFNMETKPEELSTRVMGLLTPIGKGQRGLIVAQPYSGKTVLLQKIANAITANHPEVVLIVLLIDERPEEVTDMQRNVKGEVISSTFDEPPERHVQVAEIVLEKAKRLVEHKKDVVILLDSITRLARAYNSVMPHSGKVLSGGIDSNALQKPKRFFGAARAVEEGDNQTALALTNRSQQTHNAG
;
A
#
# COMPACT_ATOMS: atom_id res chain seq x y z
N MET A 1 -17.41 7.73 11.00
CA MET A 1 -18.67 8.40 11.46
C MET A 1 -19.83 7.43 11.41
N LYS A 2 -20.75 7.47 12.39
CA LYS A 2 -21.99 6.70 12.36
C LYS A 2 -23.02 7.40 11.44
N ILE A 3 -24.01 6.65 10.94
CA ILE A 3 -25.06 7.21 10.04
C ILE A 3 -25.81 8.37 10.70
N SER A 4 -26.03 8.31 12.02
CA SER A 4 -26.67 9.38 12.79
C SER A 4 -25.86 10.69 12.80
N GLU A 5 -24.55 10.62 12.81
CA GLU A 5 -23.64 11.78 12.75
C GLU A 5 -23.61 12.36 11.33
N LEU A 6 -23.58 11.50 10.31
CA LEU A 6 -23.66 11.91 8.92
C LEU A 6 -24.98 12.63 8.61
N ASN A 7 -26.09 12.16 9.16
CA ASN A 7 -27.39 12.83 9.01
C ASN A 7 -27.42 14.23 9.65
N LYS A 8 -26.66 14.48 10.73
CA LYS A 8 -26.51 15.83 11.30
C LYS A 8 -25.74 16.74 10.35
N VAL A 9 -24.59 16.26 9.88
CA VAL A 9 -23.77 16.99 8.90
C VAL A 9 -24.55 17.29 7.62
N ALA A 10 -25.34 16.33 7.12
CA ALA A 10 -26.20 16.55 5.95
C ALA A 10 -27.23 17.67 6.16
N LYS A 11 -27.77 17.81 7.36
CA LYS A 11 -28.68 18.93 7.69
C LYS A 11 -27.96 20.27 7.73
N ASP A 12 -26.74 20.33 8.23
CA ASP A 12 -25.91 21.55 8.28
C ASP A 12 -25.57 22.06 6.87
N PHE A 13 -25.46 21.14 5.90
CA PHE A 13 -25.26 21.45 4.47
C PHE A 13 -26.57 21.60 3.66
N ASN A 14 -27.77 21.56 4.32
CA ASN A 14 -29.07 21.63 3.67
C ASN A 14 -29.32 20.55 2.61
N VAL A 15 -28.78 19.36 2.79
CA VAL A 15 -28.99 18.23 1.87
C VAL A 15 -30.38 17.65 2.06
N ASN A 16 -31.25 17.76 1.05
CA ASN A 16 -32.59 17.20 1.05
C ASN A 16 -32.62 15.71 0.66
N GLY A 17 -33.56 14.94 1.15
CA GLY A 17 -33.80 13.55 0.72
C GLY A 17 -32.75 12.56 1.27
N VAL A 18 -32.30 12.75 2.49
CA VAL A 18 -31.29 11.90 3.16
C VAL A 18 -31.88 10.65 3.84
N SER A 19 -33.19 10.58 4.01
CA SER A 19 -33.86 9.46 4.68
C SER A 19 -33.83 8.20 3.82
N GLY A 20 -33.28 7.08 4.35
CA GLY A 20 -33.23 5.80 3.66
C GLY A 20 -32.05 5.59 2.72
N LEU A 21 -31.15 6.54 2.62
CA LEU A 21 -29.92 6.38 1.83
C LEU A 21 -28.92 5.43 2.51
N LYS A 22 -28.19 4.66 1.71
CA LYS A 22 -27.02 3.93 2.19
C LYS A 22 -25.95 4.91 2.66
N LYS A 23 -25.09 4.48 3.59
CA LYS A 23 -24.03 5.33 4.17
C LYS A 23 -23.16 6.00 3.09
N GLN A 24 -22.83 5.30 2.02
CA GLN A 24 -22.04 5.81 0.90
C GLN A 24 -22.76 6.91 0.13
N ASP A 25 -24.03 6.68 -0.23
CA ASP A 25 -24.86 7.66 -0.96
C ASP A 25 -25.08 8.95 -0.14
N LEU A 26 -25.16 8.79 1.19
CA LEU A 26 -25.30 9.92 2.10
C LEU A 26 -24.02 10.75 2.16
N ILE A 27 -22.84 10.10 2.27
CA ILE A 27 -21.54 10.77 2.21
C ILE A 27 -21.38 11.49 0.88
N PHE A 28 -21.72 10.83 -0.23
CA PHE A 28 -21.66 11.41 -1.57
C PHE A 28 -22.47 12.71 -1.68
N LYS A 29 -23.73 12.70 -1.24
CA LYS A 29 -24.59 13.90 -1.24
C LYS A 29 -24.08 15.02 -0.34
N ILE A 30 -23.49 14.70 0.81
CA ILE A 30 -22.88 15.70 1.69
C ILE A 30 -21.68 16.36 0.99
N LEU A 31 -20.81 15.57 0.39
CA LEU A 31 -19.63 16.07 -0.33
C LEU A 31 -20.04 16.92 -1.55
N GLN A 32 -21.09 16.52 -2.26
CA GLN A 32 -21.64 17.32 -3.37
C GLN A 32 -22.16 18.67 -2.88
N ALA A 33 -22.92 18.70 -1.80
CA ALA A 33 -23.44 19.95 -1.24
C ALA A 33 -22.35 20.85 -0.66
N GLN A 34 -21.30 20.26 -0.10
CA GLN A 34 -20.11 20.99 0.34
C GLN A 34 -19.38 21.62 -0.84
N ALA A 35 -19.19 20.89 -1.94
CA ALA A 35 -18.57 21.42 -3.16
C ALA A 35 -19.37 22.57 -3.77
N GLU A 36 -20.71 22.49 -3.78
CA GLU A 36 -21.59 23.56 -4.25
C GLU A 36 -21.48 24.82 -3.38
N LYS A 37 -21.24 24.65 -2.07
CA LYS A 37 -21.22 25.76 -1.10
C LYS A 37 -19.84 26.42 -0.97
N GLU A 38 -18.76 25.62 -1.02
CA GLU A 38 -17.39 26.07 -0.80
C GLU A 38 -16.57 26.21 -2.10
N GLY A 39 -17.08 25.74 -3.23
CA GLY A 39 -16.51 25.91 -4.58
C GLY A 39 -15.29 25.05 -4.92
N LEU A 40 -14.64 24.42 -3.93
CA LEU A 40 -13.45 23.60 -4.14
C LEU A 40 -13.48 22.35 -3.24
N MET A 41 -13.34 21.19 -3.88
CA MET A 41 -13.12 19.93 -3.18
C MET A 41 -11.71 19.44 -3.44
N PHE A 42 -11.10 18.82 -2.43
CA PHE A 42 -9.81 18.17 -2.55
C PHE A 42 -9.96 16.66 -2.40
N GLY A 43 -9.20 15.93 -3.20
CA GLY A 43 -9.11 14.48 -3.09
C GLY A 43 -7.67 14.03 -3.24
N GLU A 44 -7.38 12.89 -2.63
CA GLU A 44 -6.08 12.24 -2.66
C GLU A 44 -6.26 10.73 -2.83
N GLY A 45 -5.33 10.10 -3.54
CA GLY A 45 -5.29 8.64 -3.68
C GLY A 45 -4.07 8.18 -4.44
N VAL A 46 -3.90 6.87 -4.49
CA VAL A 46 -2.84 6.23 -5.27
C VAL A 46 -3.35 5.94 -6.67
N LEU A 47 -2.63 6.41 -7.67
CA LEU A 47 -3.01 6.27 -9.07
C LEU A 47 -2.85 4.82 -9.55
N GLU A 48 -3.90 4.26 -10.10
CA GLU A 48 -3.88 3.05 -10.92
C GLU A 48 -4.25 3.43 -12.35
N ILE A 49 -3.34 3.22 -13.30
CA ILE A 49 -3.57 3.48 -14.72
C ILE A 49 -4.07 2.20 -15.37
N LEU A 50 -5.20 2.29 -16.06
CA LEU A 50 -5.79 1.19 -16.78
C LEU A 50 -5.23 1.08 -18.21
N PRO A 51 -5.35 -0.10 -18.86
CA PRO A 51 -4.84 -0.32 -20.22
C PRO A 51 -5.35 0.68 -21.28
N GLU A 52 -6.55 1.25 -21.04
CA GLU A 52 -7.19 2.24 -21.91
C GLU A 52 -6.54 3.63 -21.82
N GLY A 53 -5.59 3.82 -20.89
CA GLY A 53 -4.80 5.04 -20.74
C GLY A 53 -5.38 6.11 -19.82
N PHE A 54 -6.54 5.89 -19.21
CA PHE A 54 -7.03 6.68 -18.08
C PHE A 54 -6.72 5.99 -16.76
N GLY A 55 -6.93 6.67 -15.63
CA GLY A 55 -6.66 6.10 -14.33
C GLY A 55 -7.68 6.45 -13.27
N PHE A 56 -7.53 5.84 -12.11
CA PHE A 56 -8.28 6.14 -10.90
C PHE A 56 -7.34 6.35 -9.72
N LEU A 57 -7.65 7.31 -8.86
CA LEU A 57 -7.02 7.44 -7.56
C LEU A 57 -7.74 6.51 -6.60
N ARG A 58 -7.02 5.50 -6.14
CA ARG A 58 -7.50 4.47 -5.22
C ARG A 58 -7.27 4.89 -3.78
N SER A 59 -8.25 4.62 -2.93
CA SER A 59 -8.19 4.96 -1.51
C SER A 59 -7.51 3.86 -0.68
N PRO A 60 -6.62 4.21 0.27
CA PRO A 60 -6.06 3.26 1.23
C PRO A 60 -7.14 2.62 2.13
N ASN A 61 -8.28 3.31 2.34
CA ASN A 61 -9.39 2.79 3.14
C ASN A 61 -10.07 1.56 2.52
N TYR A 62 -9.88 1.36 1.21
CA TYR A 62 -10.36 0.19 0.46
C TYR A 62 -9.20 -0.70 -0.01
N ASN A 63 -8.04 -0.61 0.67
CA ASN A 63 -6.83 -1.37 0.32
C ASN A 63 -6.42 -1.20 -1.16
N TYR A 64 -6.62 -0.01 -1.71
CA TYR A 64 -6.37 0.33 -3.14
C TYR A 64 -7.17 -0.49 -4.16
N LEU A 65 -8.20 -1.20 -3.72
CA LEU A 65 -9.11 -1.90 -4.62
C LEU A 65 -10.15 -0.95 -5.22
N PRO A 66 -10.72 -1.27 -6.39
CA PRO A 66 -11.77 -0.50 -7.01
C PRO A 66 -12.96 -0.25 -6.07
N CYS A 67 -13.34 1.00 -5.92
CA CYS A 67 -14.47 1.39 -5.06
C CYS A 67 -15.28 2.55 -5.69
N PRO A 68 -16.51 2.78 -5.22
CA PRO A 68 -17.33 3.89 -5.72
C PRO A 68 -16.75 5.27 -5.45
N ASP A 69 -15.87 5.38 -4.44
CA ASP A 69 -15.25 6.64 -4.02
C ASP A 69 -13.98 6.99 -4.83
N ASP A 70 -13.65 6.18 -5.84
CA ASP A 70 -12.49 6.40 -6.70
C ASP A 70 -12.61 7.71 -7.49
N ILE A 71 -11.48 8.37 -7.71
CA ILE A 71 -11.42 9.64 -8.44
C ILE A 71 -10.83 9.38 -9.83
N TYR A 72 -11.59 9.69 -10.86
CA TYR A 72 -11.16 9.55 -12.25
C TYR A 72 -10.04 10.54 -12.60
N VAL A 73 -9.00 10.06 -13.28
CA VAL A 73 -7.88 10.84 -13.81
C VAL A 73 -7.82 10.69 -15.32
N SER A 74 -7.85 11.81 -16.02
CA SER A 74 -7.87 11.81 -17.49
C SER A 74 -6.51 11.46 -18.10
N PRO A 75 -6.48 10.88 -19.32
CA PRO A 75 -5.23 10.59 -20.04
C PRO A 75 -4.38 11.83 -20.30
N SER A 76 -5.01 12.99 -20.42
CA SER A 76 -4.32 14.28 -20.64
C SER A 76 -3.52 14.70 -19.39
N GLN A 77 -4.07 14.50 -18.18
CA GLN A 77 -3.38 14.79 -16.93
C GLN A 77 -2.24 13.79 -16.69
N ILE A 78 -2.49 12.50 -16.94
CA ILE A 78 -1.46 11.46 -16.84
C ILE A 78 -0.25 11.81 -17.72
N ARG A 79 -0.48 12.18 -18.96
CA ARG A 79 0.60 12.56 -19.89
C ARG A 79 1.26 13.87 -19.53
N LYS A 80 0.48 14.88 -19.09
CA LYS A 80 1.01 16.22 -18.77
C LYS A 80 2.02 16.19 -17.63
N PHE A 81 1.76 15.37 -16.61
CA PHE A 81 2.58 15.27 -15.40
C PHE A 81 3.44 14.01 -15.36
N ASP A 82 3.49 13.21 -16.44
CA ASP A 82 4.16 11.91 -16.55
C ASP A 82 3.85 10.98 -15.35
N LEU A 83 2.57 10.92 -14.98
CA LEU A 83 2.12 10.12 -13.85
C LEU A 83 2.23 8.62 -14.16
N LYS A 84 2.58 7.85 -13.16
CA LYS A 84 2.69 6.38 -13.23
C LYS A 84 1.77 5.73 -12.20
N THR A 85 1.45 4.47 -12.43
CA THR A 85 0.80 3.65 -11.40
C THR A 85 1.64 3.64 -10.14
N GLY A 86 0.98 3.85 -9.00
CA GLY A 86 1.64 3.95 -7.70
C GLY A 86 1.91 5.37 -7.23
N ASP A 87 1.85 6.39 -8.10
CA ASP A 87 1.97 7.78 -7.66
C ASP A 87 0.81 8.15 -6.72
N THR A 88 1.13 8.76 -5.59
CA THR A 88 0.14 9.39 -4.72
C THR A 88 -0.16 10.78 -5.26
N VAL A 89 -1.37 11.00 -5.73
CA VAL A 89 -1.77 12.24 -6.35
C VAL A 89 -2.84 12.92 -5.50
N SER A 90 -2.64 14.19 -5.21
CA SER A 90 -3.64 15.04 -4.56
C SER A 90 -3.96 16.26 -5.40
N GLY A 91 -5.20 16.74 -5.31
CA GLY A 91 -5.62 17.88 -6.08
C GLY A 91 -7.09 18.21 -5.96
N GLN A 92 -7.50 19.19 -6.75
CA GLN A 92 -8.88 19.64 -6.81
C GLN A 92 -9.72 18.66 -7.62
N ILE A 93 -10.87 18.26 -7.06
CA ILE A 93 -11.82 17.35 -7.69
C ILE A 93 -13.17 18.03 -7.89
N ARG A 94 -13.95 17.49 -8.80
CA ARG A 94 -15.35 17.88 -8.99
C ARG A 94 -16.28 16.68 -8.80
N PRO A 95 -17.51 16.93 -8.39
CA PRO A 95 -18.54 15.89 -8.37
C PRO A 95 -18.84 15.38 -9.78
N PRO A 96 -19.35 14.14 -9.90
CA PRO A 96 -19.76 13.59 -11.18
C PRO A 96 -20.89 14.42 -11.80
N LYS A 97 -20.82 14.60 -13.12
CA LYS A 97 -21.89 15.20 -13.92
C LYS A 97 -22.97 14.16 -14.21
N GLU A 98 -24.08 14.62 -14.79
CA GLU A 98 -25.16 13.75 -15.23
C GLU A 98 -24.63 12.67 -16.18
N GLY A 99 -24.81 11.38 -15.79
CA GLY A 99 -24.26 10.21 -16.51
C GLY A 99 -22.87 9.73 -16.07
N GLU A 100 -22.15 10.49 -15.26
CA GLU A 100 -20.85 10.06 -14.68
C GLU A 100 -21.09 9.33 -13.33
N LYS A 101 -20.19 8.38 -13.01
CA LYS A 101 -20.27 7.61 -11.75
C LYS A 101 -19.27 8.05 -10.70
N TYR A 102 -18.14 8.65 -11.13
CA TYR A 102 -16.99 8.94 -10.28
C TYR A 102 -16.72 10.43 -10.19
N PHE A 103 -16.14 10.86 -9.08
CA PHE A 103 -15.50 12.17 -9.01
C PHE A 103 -14.40 12.26 -10.06
N ALA A 104 -14.10 13.46 -10.54
CA ALA A 104 -13.06 13.67 -11.52
C ALA A 104 -12.02 14.67 -11.02
N LEU A 105 -10.74 14.34 -11.18
CA LEU A 105 -9.64 15.24 -10.88
C LEU A 105 -9.65 16.40 -11.88
N LEU A 106 -9.72 17.63 -11.37
CA LEU A 106 -9.67 18.86 -12.17
C LEU A 106 -8.24 19.37 -12.31
N LYS A 107 -7.53 19.45 -11.20
CA LYS A 107 -6.19 20.02 -11.14
C LYS A 107 -5.33 19.19 -10.21
N VAL A 108 -4.17 18.75 -10.67
CA VAL A 108 -3.14 18.13 -9.85
C VAL A 108 -2.44 19.24 -9.07
N GLU A 109 -2.35 19.10 -7.75
CA GLU A 109 -1.67 20.05 -6.87
C GLU A 109 -0.40 19.50 -6.27
N ALA A 110 -0.37 18.19 -5.95
CA ALA A 110 0.84 17.52 -5.53
C ALA A 110 0.90 16.09 -6.09
N VAL A 111 2.13 15.63 -6.31
CA VAL A 111 2.46 14.24 -6.67
C VAL A 111 3.51 13.75 -5.67
N ASN A 112 3.21 12.67 -4.96
CA ASN A 112 4.08 12.11 -3.91
C ASN A 112 4.53 13.16 -2.88
N PHE A 113 3.61 14.09 -2.55
CA PHE A 113 3.80 15.21 -1.60
C PHE A 113 4.74 16.31 -2.09
N GLU A 114 5.06 16.35 -3.37
CA GLU A 114 5.93 17.35 -4.00
C GLU A 114 5.16 18.12 -5.09
N ASN A 115 5.72 19.27 -5.50
CA ASN A 115 5.14 20.08 -6.56
C ASN A 115 5.21 19.31 -7.90
N PRO A 116 4.12 19.17 -8.66
CA PRO A 116 4.09 18.41 -9.91
C PRO A 116 5.08 18.89 -10.98
N GLU A 117 5.53 20.14 -10.92
CA GLU A 117 6.50 20.68 -11.88
C GLU A 117 7.93 20.23 -11.59
N GLU A 118 8.25 19.95 -10.31
CA GLU A 118 9.57 19.48 -9.87
C GLU A 118 9.75 17.97 -10.08
N VAL A 119 8.65 17.24 -10.24
CA VAL A 119 8.63 15.77 -10.38
C VAL A 119 9.14 15.29 -11.76
N LYS A 120 9.23 16.17 -12.76
CA LYS A 120 9.56 15.79 -14.14
C LYS A 120 10.98 15.24 -14.33
N ASP A 121 11.91 15.63 -13.48
CA ASP A 121 13.33 15.27 -13.60
C ASP A 121 13.73 14.06 -12.74
N LYS A 122 12.75 13.30 -12.23
CA LYS A 122 13.01 12.12 -11.41
C LYS A 122 13.62 10.96 -12.20
N VAL A 123 14.56 10.26 -11.58
CA VAL A 123 15.11 9.00 -12.12
C VAL A 123 14.15 7.87 -11.74
N PHE A 124 13.71 7.09 -12.72
CA PHE A 124 12.83 5.94 -12.47
C PHE A 124 13.53 4.87 -11.66
N PHE A 125 12.77 4.19 -10.80
CA PHE A 125 13.27 3.17 -9.87
C PHE A 125 14.12 2.09 -10.54
N ASP A 126 13.75 1.65 -11.71
CA ASP A 126 14.47 0.60 -12.44
C ASP A 126 15.83 1.07 -12.99
N ASN A 127 16.05 2.39 -13.10
CA ASN A 127 17.29 3.02 -13.55
C ASN A 127 18.19 3.48 -12.39
N LEU A 128 17.70 3.38 -11.13
CA LEU A 128 18.49 3.73 -9.95
C LEU A 128 19.64 2.73 -9.75
N THR A 129 20.80 3.20 -9.35
CA THR A 129 21.99 2.38 -9.11
C THR A 129 21.92 1.66 -7.76
N PRO A 130 21.78 0.31 -7.71
CA PRO A 130 21.71 -0.40 -6.45
C PRO A 130 23.08 -0.46 -5.76
N VAL A 131 23.06 -0.22 -4.44
CA VAL A 131 24.26 -0.28 -3.58
C VAL A 131 24.01 -1.17 -2.37
N TYR A 132 25.11 -1.54 -1.68
CA TYR A 132 24.98 -2.24 -0.40
C TYR A 132 24.47 -1.32 0.69
N PRO A 133 23.59 -1.81 1.60
CA PRO A 133 23.15 -1.06 2.77
C PRO A 133 24.33 -0.58 3.63
N LYS A 134 24.40 0.73 3.90
CA LYS A 134 25.44 1.32 4.75
C LYS A 134 24.94 1.72 6.13
N ALA A 135 23.64 2.05 6.24
CA ALA A 135 22.99 2.46 7.48
C ALA A 135 22.06 1.36 7.99
N ALA A 136 22.05 1.11 9.29
CA ALA A 136 21.12 0.20 9.94
C ALA A 136 19.96 0.96 10.58
N PHE A 137 18.79 0.32 10.66
CA PHE A 137 17.69 0.80 11.48
C PHE A 137 18.01 0.61 12.96
N ASN A 138 17.82 1.65 13.75
CA ASN A 138 17.82 1.51 15.20
C ASN A 138 16.49 0.87 15.64
N MET A 139 16.60 -0.34 16.21
CA MET A 139 15.45 -1.14 16.64
C MET A 139 15.20 -1.06 18.15
N GLU A 140 16.05 -0.37 18.90
CA GLU A 140 15.90 -0.24 20.34
C GLU A 140 14.86 0.85 20.69
N THR A 141 13.86 0.50 21.50
CA THR A 141 12.82 1.45 21.95
C THR A 141 12.81 1.61 23.45
N LYS A 142 12.41 0.55 24.18
CA LYS A 142 12.32 0.53 25.64
C LYS A 142 13.26 -0.51 26.22
N PRO A 143 13.78 -0.34 27.45
CA PRO A 143 14.67 -1.32 28.08
C PRO A 143 14.05 -2.73 28.22
N GLU A 144 12.73 -2.79 28.39
CA GLU A 144 11.98 -4.05 28.56
C GLU A 144 11.71 -4.77 27.24
N GLU A 145 11.86 -4.08 26.08
CA GLU A 145 11.61 -4.67 24.77
C GLU A 145 12.86 -5.42 24.27
N LEU A 146 12.99 -6.66 24.70
CA LEU A 146 14.16 -7.48 24.40
C LEU A 146 14.20 -7.98 22.95
N SER A 147 13.04 -8.20 22.30
CA SER A 147 12.99 -8.81 20.96
C SER A 147 13.69 -7.95 19.92
N THR A 148 13.35 -6.67 19.83
CA THR A 148 13.95 -5.74 18.86
C THR A 148 15.39 -5.40 19.23
N ARG A 149 15.74 -5.39 20.51
CA ARG A 149 17.12 -5.23 20.96
C ARG A 149 18.00 -6.40 20.57
N VAL A 150 17.53 -7.64 20.77
CA VAL A 150 18.23 -8.85 20.30
C VAL A 150 18.42 -8.82 18.78
N MET A 151 17.40 -8.39 18.03
CA MET A 151 17.53 -8.22 16.57
C MET A 151 18.61 -7.19 16.21
N GLY A 152 18.63 -6.05 16.87
CA GLY A 152 19.65 -5.01 16.62
C GLY A 152 21.07 -5.48 16.87
N LEU A 153 21.26 -6.38 17.86
CA LEU A 153 22.57 -6.91 18.23
C LEU A 153 23.03 -8.08 17.34
N LEU A 154 22.12 -9.01 17.01
CA LEU A 154 22.48 -10.27 16.34
C LEU A 154 22.17 -10.26 14.84
N THR A 155 21.11 -9.57 14.44
CA THR A 155 20.63 -9.53 13.05
C THR A 155 20.21 -8.10 12.68
N PRO A 156 21.13 -7.14 12.68
CA PRO A 156 20.81 -5.75 12.36
C PRO A 156 20.20 -5.66 10.95
N ILE A 157 19.17 -4.85 10.82
CA ILE A 157 18.48 -4.61 9.56
C ILE A 157 18.98 -3.29 8.98
N GLY A 158 19.59 -3.37 7.80
CA GLY A 158 20.07 -2.19 7.07
C GLY A 158 18.98 -1.56 6.19
N LYS A 159 19.07 -0.25 5.96
CA LYS A 159 18.25 0.45 4.96
C LYS A 159 18.53 -0.14 3.57
N GLY A 160 17.52 -0.70 2.89
CA GLY A 160 17.66 -1.44 1.63
C GLY A 160 17.88 -2.94 1.76
N GLN A 161 17.90 -3.45 2.98
CA GLN A 161 18.09 -4.87 3.21
C GLN A 161 16.78 -5.65 3.05
N ARG A 162 16.92 -6.87 2.52
CA ARG A 162 15.86 -7.87 2.47
C ARG A 162 15.99 -8.77 3.70
N GLY A 163 14.93 -8.80 4.52
CA GLY A 163 14.84 -9.67 5.69
C GLY A 163 13.80 -10.76 5.49
N LEU A 164 14.08 -11.96 5.91
CA LEU A 164 13.13 -13.08 5.92
C LEU A 164 13.01 -13.65 7.32
N ILE A 165 11.81 -13.57 7.90
CA ILE A 165 11.49 -14.18 9.19
C ILE A 165 10.90 -15.56 8.91
N VAL A 166 11.65 -16.59 9.23
CA VAL A 166 11.22 -18.00 9.13
C VAL A 166 10.76 -18.46 10.50
N ALA A 167 9.47 -18.78 10.60
CA ALA A 167 8.86 -19.13 11.87
C ALA A 167 7.78 -20.20 11.70
N GLN A 168 7.64 -21.05 12.72
CA GLN A 168 6.53 -22.00 12.79
C GLN A 168 5.21 -21.29 13.10
N PRO A 169 4.05 -21.88 12.78
CA PRO A 169 2.76 -21.37 13.26
C PRO A 169 2.78 -21.18 14.79
N TYR A 170 2.10 -20.15 15.27
CA TYR A 170 1.97 -19.79 16.70
C TYR A 170 3.28 -19.47 17.43
N SER A 171 4.38 -19.19 16.72
CA SER A 171 5.66 -18.80 17.33
C SER A 171 5.81 -17.31 17.66
N GLY A 172 4.74 -16.53 17.54
CA GLY A 172 4.77 -15.08 17.84
C GLY A 172 5.27 -14.20 16.71
N LYS A 173 5.25 -14.68 15.46
CA LYS A 173 5.74 -13.96 14.29
C LYS A 173 5.04 -12.60 14.08
N THR A 174 3.69 -12.56 14.19
CA THR A 174 2.88 -11.34 14.01
C THR A 174 3.22 -10.31 15.08
N VAL A 175 3.41 -10.77 16.32
CA VAL A 175 3.86 -9.91 17.43
C VAL A 175 5.26 -9.34 17.15
N LEU A 176 6.16 -10.14 16.59
CA LEU A 176 7.50 -9.67 16.21
C LEU A 176 7.41 -8.60 15.09
N LEU A 177 6.57 -8.79 14.09
CA LEU A 177 6.34 -7.79 13.04
C LEU A 177 5.77 -6.48 13.61
N GLN A 178 4.81 -6.55 14.54
CA GLN A 178 4.29 -5.36 15.24
C GLN A 178 5.38 -4.63 16.01
N LYS A 179 6.25 -5.36 16.71
CA LYS A 179 7.38 -4.76 17.44
C LYS A 179 8.39 -4.09 16.50
N ILE A 180 8.71 -4.72 15.37
CA ILE A 180 9.55 -4.13 14.31
C ILE A 180 8.90 -2.87 13.78
N ALA A 181 7.62 -2.91 13.41
CA ALA A 181 6.87 -1.76 12.92
C ALA A 181 6.91 -0.60 13.90
N ASN A 182 6.64 -0.87 15.18
CA ASN A 182 6.65 0.15 16.23
C ASN A 182 8.05 0.71 16.52
N ALA A 183 9.09 -0.11 16.43
CA ALA A 183 10.47 0.35 16.58
C ALA A 183 10.88 1.28 15.43
N ILE A 184 10.53 0.94 14.19
CA ILE A 184 10.80 1.78 13.02
C ILE A 184 10.05 3.10 13.14
N THR A 185 8.76 3.09 13.42
CA THR A 185 7.97 4.33 13.51
C THR A 185 8.36 5.23 14.70
N ALA A 186 8.89 4.65 15.78
CA ALA A 186 9.36 5.41 16.93
C ALA A 186 10.73 6.07 16.69
N ASN A 187 11.66 5.36 16.04
CA ASN A 187 13.04 5.79 15.89
C ASN A 187 13.33 6.44 14.54
N HIS A 188 12.49 6.19 13.53
CA HIS A 188 12.65 6.64 12.15
C HIS A 188 11.33 7.21 11.61
N PRO A 189 10.88 8.38 12.12
CA PRO A 189 9.61 8.99 11.70
C PRO A 189 9.63 9.47 10.24
N GLU A 190 10.82 9.61 9.64
CA GLU A 190 11.01 9.95 8.23
C GLU A 190 10.64 8.82 7.27
N VAL A 191 10.59 7.57 7.78
CA VAL A 191 10.37 6.37 6.98
C VAL A 191 8.89 6.14 6.73
N VAL A 192 8.54 5.88 5.48
CA VAL A 192 7.18 5.45 5.13
C VAL A 192 7.05 3.94 5.40
N LEU A 193 6.29 3.60 6.42
CA LEU A 193 6.03 2.22 6.80
C LEU A 193 4.72 1.72 6.19
N ILE A 194 4.80 0.65 5.41
CA ILE A 194 3.65 -0.07 4.83
C ILE A 194 3.65 -1.49 5.38
N VAL A 195 2.55 -1.90 5.99
CA VAL A 195 2.31 -3.29 6.39
C VAL A 195 1.34 -3.90 5.40
N LEU A 196 1.78 -4.94 4.71
CA LEU A 196 1.00 -5.65 3.70
C LEU A 196 0.62 -7.04 4.19
N LEU A 197 -0.66 -7.26 4.43
CA LEU A 197 -1.22 -8.52 4.93
C LEU A 197 -1.95 -9.23 3.79
N ILE A 198 -1.45 -10.39 3.38
CA ILE A 198 -2.01 -11.17 2.26
C ILE A 198 -2.56 -12.50 2.77
N ASP A 199 -3.85 -12.76 2.50
CA ASP A 199 -4.55 -13.99 2.88
C ASP A 199 -4.53 -14.20 4.41
N GLU A 200 -4.53 -13.10 5.19
CA GLU A 200 -4.60 -13.12 6.65
C GLU A 200 -6.05 -13.00 7.15
N ARG A 201 -6.27 -13.33 8.41
CA ARG A 201 -7.61 -13.27 9.00
C ARG A 201 -8.01 -11.83 9.33
N PRO A 202 -9.31 -11.46 9.21
CA PRO A 202 -9.79 -10.10 9.52
C PRO A 202 -9.45 -9.63 10.94
N GLU A 203 -9.45 -10.53 11.92
CA GLU A 203 -9.07 -10.22 13.30
C GLU A 203 -7.59 -9.87 13.44
N GLU A 204 -6.67 -10.52 12.67
CA GLU A 204 -5.24 -10.20 12.65
C GLU A 204 -4.99 -8.85 11.96
N VAL A 205 -5.75 -8.55 10.91
CA VAL A 205 -5.73 -7.24 10.24
C VAL A 205 -6.14 -6.14 11.22
N THR A 206 -7.24 -6.33 11.93
CA THR A 206 -7.74 -5.36 12.92
C THR A 206 -6.74 -5.14 14.05
N ASP A 207 -6.11 -6.22 14.53
CA ASP A 207 -5.08 -6.14 15.57
C ASP A 207 -3.86 -5.34 15.08
N MET A 208 -3.39 -5.62 13.86
CA MET A 208 -2.29 -4.87 13.26
C MET A 208 -2.62 -3.37 13.11
N GLN A 209 -3.82 -3.04 12.60
CA GLN A 209 -4.27 -1.65 12.43
C GLN A 209 -4.36 -0.88 13.76
N ARG A 210 -4.68 -1.57 14.87
CA ARG A 210 -4.77 -0.93 16.19
C ARG A 210 -3.42 -0.73 16.86
N ASN A 211 -2.47 -1.61 16.59
CA ASN A 211 -1.19 -1.66 17.32
C ASN A 211 -0.02 -1.07 16.53
N VAL A 212 -0.16 -0.76 15.25
CA VAL A 212 0.91 -0.24 14.39
C VAL A 212 0.56 1.16 13.89
N LYS A 213 1.50 2.09 14.03
CA LYS A 213 1.43 3.44 13.46
C LYS A 213 2.06 3.43 12.07
N GLY A 214 1.34 2.94 11.09
CA GLY A 214 1.79 2.85 9.71
C GLY A 214 0.60 2.62 8.79
N GLU A 215 0.84 2.59 7.51
CA GLU A 215 -0.20 2.25 6.54
C GLU A 215 -0.37 0.74 6.52
N VAL A 216 -1.53 0.24 6.95
CA VAL A 216 -1.85 -1.20 6.95
C VAL A 216 -2.81 -1.49 5.80
N ILE A 217 -2.32 -2.21 4.81
CA ILE A 217 -3.06 -2.66 3.63
C ILE A 217 -3.23 -4.17 3.70
N SER A 218 -4.43 -4.64 3.42
CA SER A 218 -4.74 -6.06 3.55
C SER A 218 -5.60 -6.57 2.40
N SER A 219 -5.46 -7.85 2.14
CA SER A 219 -6.40 -8.66 1.38
C SER A 219 -6.61 -9.94 2.18
N THR A 220 -7.83 -10.11 2.72
CA THR A 220 -8.16 -11.16 3.68
C THR A 220 -8.45 -12.49 3.00
N PHE A 221 -8.44 -13.58 3.75
CA PHE A 221 -8.53 -14.96 3.23
C PHE A 221 -9.84 -15.26 2.49
N ASP A 222 -10.89 -14.49 2.71
CA ASP A 222 -12.19 -14.59 2.03
C ASP A 222 -12.22 -13.92 0.65
N GLU A 223 -11.15 -13.20 0.29
CA GLU A 223 -11.04 -12.57 -1.02
C GLU A 223 -10.38 -13.51 -2.06
N PRO A 224 -10.70 -13.35 -3.36
CA PRO A 224 -10.12 -14.16 -4.41
C PRO A 224 -8.62 -13.86 -4.63
N PRO A 225 -7.83 -14.84 -5.13
CA PRO A 225 -6.39 -14.70 -5.34
C PRO A 225 -5.97 -13.50 -6.22
N GLU A 226 -6.81 -13.12 -7.18
CA GLU A 226 -6.60 -11.98 -8.07
C GLU A 226 -6.49 -10.67 -7.28
N ARG A 227 -7.27 -10.52 -6.20
CA ARG A 227 -7.22 -9.36 -5.32
C ARG A 227 -5.94 -9.32 -4.51
N HIS A 228 -5.47 -10.46 -4.02
CA HIS A 228 -4.18 -10.54 -3.33
C HIS A 228 -3.03 -10.05 -4.21
N VAL A 229 -3.04 -10.46 -5.48
CA VAL A 229 -2.06 -10.04 -6.47
C VAL A 229 -2.16 -8.54 -6.75
N GLN A 230 -3.37 -8.04 -7.02
CA GLN A 230 -3.61 -6.63 -7.33
C GLN A 230 -3.16 -5.70 -6.19
N VAL A 231 -3.52 -6.02 -4.96
CA VAL A 231 -3.11 -5.24 -3.78
C VAL A 231 -1.58 -5.25 -3.62
N ALA A 232 -0.94 -6.40 -3.80
CA ALA A 232 0.52 -6.48 -3.70
C ALA A 232 1.23 -5.69 -4.81
N GLU A 233 0.72 -5.74 -6.04
CA GLU A 233 1.31 -5.00 -7.17
C GLU A 233 1.19 -3.49 -6.98
N ILE A 234 0.03 -2.98 -6.56
CA ILE A 234 -0.14 -1.54 -6.35
C ILE A 234 0.69 -1.00 -5.18
N VAL A 235 0.81 -1.77 -4.09
CA VAL A 235 1.68 -1.42 -2.95
C VAL A 235 3.15 -1.37 -3.38
N LEU A 236 3.59 -2.33 -4.20
CA LEU A 236 4.96 -2.34 -4.72
C LEU A 236 5.23 -1.13 -5.61
N GLU A 237 4.31 -0.81 -6.52
CA GLU A 237 4.46 0.36 -7.40
C GLU A 237 4.46 1.67 -6.59
N LYS A 238 3.58 1.80 -5.58
CA LYS A 238 3.61 2.93 -4.64
C LYS A 238 4.97 3.06 -3.95
N ALA A 239 5.50 1.97 -3.43
CA ALA A 239 6.81 1.99 -2.77
C ALA A 239 7.93 2.44 -3.72
N LYS A 240 7.93 1.97 -4.97
CA LYS A 240 8.89 2.41 -5.98
C LYS A 240 8.78 3.91 -6.26
N ARG A 241 7.54 4.43 -6.44
CA ARG A 241 7.32 5.88 -6.65
C ARG A 241 7.85 6.71 -5.49
N LEU A 242 7.59 6.30 -4.24
CA LEU A 242 8.10 6.99 -3.06
C LEU A 242 9.64 7.00 -3.01
N VAL A 243 10.30 5.89 -3.39
CA VAL A 243 11.77 5.83 -3.48
C VAL A 243 12.32 6.77 -4.55
N GLU A 244 11.66 6.90 -5.72
CA GLU A 244 12.00 7.88 -6.76
C GLU A 244 11.94 9.33 -6.24
N HIS A 245 11.11 9.57 -5.24
CA HIS A 245 10.98 10.85 -4.53
C HIS A 245 11.81 10.93 -3.25
N LYS A 246 12.89 10.17 -3.18
CA LYS A 246 13.85 10.21 -2.07
C LYS A 246 13.26 9.90 -0.70
N LYS A 247 12.21 9.08 -0.62
CA LYS A 247 11.65 8.61 0.64
C LYS A 247 12.16 7.21 0.98
N ASP A 248 12.59 7.01 2.21
CA ASP A 248 12.85 5.68 2.74
C ASP A 248 11.52 4.94 2.93
N VAL A 249 11.42 3.74 2.38
CA VAL A 249 10.19 2.94 2.48
C VAL A 249 10.50 1.58 3.07
N VAL A 250 9.70 1.16 4.03
CA VAL A 250 9.76 -0.19 4.61
C VAL A 250 8.43 -0.89 4.35
N ILE A 251 8.49 -2.06 3.74
CA ILE A 251 7.34 -2.95 3.56
C ILE A 251 7.49 -4.17 4.47
N LEU A 252 6.57 -4.33 5.41
CA LEU A 252 6.42 -5.54 6.21
C LEU A 252 5.35 -6.42 5.58
N LEU A 253 5.75 -7.56 4.99
CA LEU A 253 4.84 -8.46 4.29
C LEU A 253 4.54 -9.71 5.13
N ASP A 254 3.29 -9.95 5.46
CA ASP A 254 2.78 -11.21 6.02
C ASP A 254 1.70 -11.79 5.08
N SER A 255 1.94 -12.81 4.22
CA SER A 255 3.22 -13.46 4.07
C SER A 255 3.56 -13.69 2.58
N ILE A 256 4.87 -13.77 2.28
CA ILE A 256 5.33 -14.07 0.91
C ILE A 256 4.91 -15.46 0.44
N THR A 257 4.75 -16.42 1.36
CA THR A 257 4.28 -17.76 1.02
C THR A 257 2.86 -17.73 0.47
N ARG A 258 1.97 -16.96 1.11
CA ARG A 258 0.58 -16.81 0.67
C ARG A 258 0.48 -16.00 -0.61
N LEU A 259 1.30 -14.95 -0.75
CA LEU A 259 1.43 -14.20 -1.99
C LEU A 259 1.88 -15.10 -3.16
N ALA A 260 2.88 -15.97 -2.94
CA ALA A 260 3.33 -16.92 -3.96
C ALA A 260 2.24 -17.92 -4.36
N ARG A 261 1.41 -18.36 -3.42
CA ARG A 261 0.24 -19.21 -3.70
C ARG A 261 -0.82 -18.47 -4.53
N ALA A 262 -1.10 -17.22 -4.21
CA ALA A 262 -2.02 -16.40 -4.99
C ALA A 262 -1.54 -16.26 -6.44
N TYR A 263 -0.27 -15.96 -6.66
CA TYR A 263 0.31 -15.94 -8.00
C TYR A 263 0.22 -17.30 -8.70
N ASN A 264 0.42 -18.40 -7.98
CA ASN A 264 0.29 -19.75 -8.56
C ASN A 264 -1.13 -20.06 -9.03
N SER A 265 -2.14 -19.50 -8.37
CA SER A 265 -3.55 -19.66 -8.76
C SER A 265 -3.95 -18.78 -9.96
N VAL A 266 -3.34 -17.60 -10.09
CA VAL A 266 -3.71 -16.60 -11.10
C VAL A 266 -2.91 -16.76 -12.40
N MET A 267 -1.66 -17.22 -12.32
CA MET A 267 -0.79 -17.32 -13.49
C MET A 267 -1.17 -18.50 -14.38
N PRO A 268 -1.10 -18.35 -15.72
CA PRO A 268 -1.29 -19.47 -16.64
C PRO A 268 -0.26 -20.59 -16.37
N HIS A 269 -0.72 -21.81 -16.35
CA HIS A 269 0.14 -22.97 -16.11
C HIS A 269 1.16 -23.16 -17.23
N SER A 270 2.43 -23.24 -16.86
CA SER A 270 3.53 -23.51 -17.81
C SER A 270 3.69 -24.99 -18.16
N GLY A 271 3.02 -25.89 -17.43
CA GLY A 271 3.20 -27.33 -17.51
C GLY A 271 4.44 -27.86 -16.78
N LYS A 272 5.27 -26.97 -16.20
CA LYS A 272 6.47 -27.32 -15.42
C LYS A 272 6.21 -27.06 -13.95
N VAL A 273 5.87 -28.10 -13.22
CA VAL A 273 5.55 -28.02 -11.78
C VAL A 273 6.78 -28.36 -10.97
N LEU A 274 7.11 -27.47 -10.04
CA LEU A 274 8.14 -27.67 -9.03
C LEU A 274 7.61 -28.47 -7.83
N SER A 275 8.49 -28.85 -6.90
CA SER A 275 8.08 -29.51 -5.67
C SER A 275 7.02 -28.67 -4.92
N GLY A 276 5.98 -29.33 -4.37
CA GLY A 276 4.90 -28.65 -3.66
C GLY A 276 3.80 -28.05 -4.56
N GLY A 277 3.69 -28.47 -5.84
CA GLY A 277 2.59 -28.06 -6.75
C GLY A 277 2.67 -26.62 -7.25
N ILE A 278 3.85 -26.00 -7.21
CA ILE A 278 4.07 -24.61 -7.65
C ILE A 278 4.55 -24.61 -9.10
N ASP A 279 3.87 -23.87 -9.98
CA ASP A 279 4.32 -23.65 -11.35
C ASP A 279 5.63 -22.83 -11.37
N SER A 280 6.54 -23.17 -12.27
CA SER A 280 7.86 -22.51 -12.38
C SER A 280 7.75 -21.00 -12.66
N ASN A 281 6.73 -20.58 -13.41
CA ASN A 281 6.50 -19.16 -13.74
C ASN A 281 5.89 -18.38 -12.58
N ALA A 282 5.12 -19.03 -11.70
CA ALA A 282 4.43 -18.38 -10.59
C ALA A 282 5.38 -17.72 -9.57
N LEU A 283 6.61 -18.22 -9.45
CA LEU A 283 7.60 -17.66 -8.52
C LEU A 283 8.30 -16.39 -9.03
N GLN A 284 8.20 -16.04 -10.31
CA GLN A 284 8.91 -14.88 -10.87
C GLN A 284 8.43 -13.56 -10.26
N LYS A 285 7.12 -13.36 -10.12
CA LYS A 285 6.52 -12.14 -9.55
C LYS A 285 6.85 -11.98 -8.06
N PRO A 286 6.67 -12.99 -7.18
CA PRO A 286 7.13 -12.92 -5.78
C PRO A 286 8.63 -12.64 -5.64
N LYS A 287 9.48 -13.23 -6.51
CA LYS A 287 10.92 -12.94 -6.52
C LYS A 287 11.20 -11.48 -6.89
N ARG A 288 10.49 -10.92 -7.87
CA ARG A 288 10.61 -9.50 -8.23
C ARG A 288 10.15 -8.60 -7.10
N PHE A 289 9.05 -8.93 -6.44
CA PHE A 289 8.56 -8.21 -5.26
C PHE A 289 9.65 -8.17 -4.18
N PHE A 290 10.19 -9.32 -3.79
CA PHE A 290 11.25 -9.41 -2.80
C PHE A 290 12.56 -8.75 -3.27
N GLY A 291 12.88 -8.88 -4.54
CA GLY A 291 14.07 -8.29 -5.17
C GLY A 291 14.00 -6.78 -5.36
N ALA A 292 12.82 -6.16 -5.24
CA ALA A 292 12.68 -4.71 -5.32
C ALA A 292 13.31 -4.00 -4.11
N ALA A 293 13.39 -4.67 -2.95
CA ALA A 293 14.07 -4.10 -1.80
C ALA A 293 15.57 -3.96 -2.08
N ARG A 294 16.05 -2.71 -2.11
CA ARG A 294 17.42 -2.33 -2.37
C ARG A 294 17.75 -0.95 -1.80
N ALA A 295 18.99 -0.71 -1.48
CA ALA A 295 19.54 0.63 -1.27
C ALA A 295 20.00 1.19 -2.62
N VAL A 296 19.82 2.49 -2.85
CA VAL A 296 20.20 3.17 -4.11
C VAL A 296 21.10 4.36 -3.84
N GLU A 297 21.93 4.70 -4.83
CA GLU A 297 22.98 5.72 -4.67
C GLU A 297 22.48 7.14 -4.96
N GLU A 298 21.46 7.28 -5.82
CA GLU A 298 20.93 8.57 -6.24
C GLU A 298 20.07 9.23 -5.16
N GLY A 299 20.71 9.72 -4.09
CA GLY A 299 20.10 10.43 -2.98
C GLY A 299 20.57 9.94 -1.61
N ASP A 300 20.17 10.65 -0.57
CA ASP A 300 20.56 10.37 0.80
C ASP A 300 19.87 9.08 1.31
N ASN A 301 20.51 7.92 1.04
CA ASN A 301 20.11 6.59 1.56
C ASN A 301 18.65 6.19 1.29
N GLN A 302 18.17 6.37 0.06
CA GLN A 302 16.83 5.95 -0.33
C GLN A 302 16.70 4.43 -0.34
N THR A 303 15.71 3.92 0.37
CA THR A 303 15.63 2.50 0.65
C THR A 303 14.22 1.99 0.55
N ALA A 304 14.02 0.91 -0.21
CA ALA A 304 12.84 0.07 -0.08
C ALA A 304 13.23 -1.25 0.58
N LEU A 305 12.73 -1.54 1.77
CA LEU A 305 12.96 -2.80 2.49
C LEU A 305 11.68 -3.62 2.50
N ALA A 306 11.75 -4.86 2.03
CA ALA A 306 10.68 -5.83 2.20
C ALA A 306 11.08 -6.85 3.26
N LEU A 307 10.39 -6.85 4.39
CA LEU A 307 10.48 -7.90 5.40
C LEU A 307 9.34 -8.89 5.17
N THR A 308 9.68 -10.16 5.02
CA THR A 308 8.69 -11.18 4.71
C THR A 308 8.71 -12.30 5.75
N ASN A 309 7.57 -12.93 5.93
CA ASN A 309 7.41 -14.01 6.85
C ASN A 309 6.99 -15.30 6.11
N ARG A 310 7.68 -16.41 6.39
CA ARG A 310 7.34 -17.73 5.86
C ARG A 310 6.87 -18.64 7.01
N SER A 311 5.61 -19.04 7.00
CA SER A 311 5.18 -20.17 7.82
C SER A 311 5.62 -21.48 7.15
N GLN A 312 6.41 -22.32 7.83
CA GLN A 312 6.59 -23.69 7.40
C GLN A 312 5.29 -24.45 7.69
N GLN A 313 4.60 -24.90 6.66
CA GLN A 313 3.66 -25.99 6.82
C GLN A 313 4.48 -27.28 6.91
N THR A 314 4.54 -27.88 8.09
CA THR A 314 4.88 -29.29 8.21
C THR A 314 3.79 -30.07 7.47
N HIS A 315 4.11 -30.62 6.30
CA HIS A 315 3.37 -31.76 5.80
C HIS A 315 3.61 -32.91 6.80
N ASN A 316 2.68 -33.12 7.70
CA ASN A 316 2.49 -34.43 8.27
C ASN A 316 2.00 -35.29 7.11
N ALA A 317 2.93 -35.98 6.44
CA ALA A 317 2.64 -37.19 5.71
C ALA A 317 2.29 -38.23 6.76
N GLY A 318 1.00 -38.50 6.96
CA GLY A 318 0.48 -39.72 7.55
C GLY A 318 0.32 -40.76 6.46
#